data_42e7eea046712831759a97a91137f997
#
_entry.id   42e7eea046712831759a97a91137f997
#
_cell.length_a   1.000
_cell.length_b   1.000
_cell.length_c   1.000
_cell.angle_alpha   90.00
_cell.angle_beta   90.00
_cell.angle_gamma   90.00
#
_symmetry.space_group_name_H-M   'P 1'
#
loop_
_entity.id
_entity.type
_entity.pdbx_description
1 polymer ?
#
loop_
_entity_poly.entity_id
_entity_poly.type
_entity_poly.pdbx_seq_one_letter_code
_entity_poly.pdbx_strand_id
1 'polypeptide(L)'
;GAMLIDSLSNFGIEVVEPGLDIANFLSTENIPYSGSKLIDLTIAGTKPEIVSKVIELLMKKSDVDLVLMVVGSSAKFRPDQAVNPLIKWKDGAKPLAVYIAPDAPDALKLLSKNNIACFRTPESCADGINAFLSLSEPRAIFQNKVSKSHFEIEEIINFSENKNLTEKESLDIFKLLGIN
;
A
#
# COMPACT_ATOMS: atom_id res chain seq x y z
N GLY A 1 8.91 -3.91 12.17
CA GLY A 1 8.92 -2.44 11.91
C GLY A 1 10.16 -2.01 11.16
N ALA A 2 11.37 -2.22 11.72
CA ALA A 2 12.62 -1.71 11.15
C ALA A 2 12.84 -2.14 9.69
N MET A 3 12.78 -3.44 9.39
CA MET A 3 12.91 -3.96 8.02
C MET A 3 11.94 -3.30 7.03
N LEU A 4 10.72 -2.98 7.47
CA LEU A 4 9.75 -2.30 6.62
C LEU A 4 10.15 -0.85 6.33
N ILE A 5 10.69 -0.13 7.32
CA ILE A 5 11.22 1.22 7.12
C ILE A 5 12.36 1.21 6.11
N ASP A 6 13.26 0.24 6.19
CA ASP A 6 14.36 0.07 5.24
C ASP A 6 13.82 -0.19 3.81
N SER A 7 12.80 -1.05 3.69
CA SER A 7 12.16 -1.33 2.39
C SER A 7 11.45 -0.10 1.81
N LEU A 8 10.77 0.70 2.63
CA LEU A 8 10.13 1.96 2.20
C LEU A 8 11.16 2.99 1.73
N SER A 9 12.30 3.09 2.43
CA SER A 9 13.36 4.03 2.08
C SER A 9 13.97 3.76 0.70
N ASN A 10 14.01 2.50 0.25
CA ASN A 10 14.50 2.12 -1.07
C ASN A 10 13.65 2.73 -2.22
N PHE A 11 12.40 3.07 -1.94
CA PHE A 11 11.49 3.77 -2.87
C PHE A 11 11.42 5.28 -2.63
N GLY A 12 12.24 5.82 -1.71
CA GLY A 12 12.18 7.24 -1.35
C GLY A 12 10.92 7.62 -0.56
N ILE A 13 10.19 6.65 -0.01
CA ILE A 13 9.01 6.91 0.82
C ILE A 13 9.46 7.35 2.20
N GLU A 14 9.07 8.57 2.57
CA GLU A 14 9.42 9.12 3.87
C GLU A 14 8.48 8.63 4.97
N VAL A 15 9.06 8.11 6.06
CA VAL A 15 8.34 7.84 7.29
C VAL A 15 8.46 9.07 8.18
N VAL A 16 7.34 9.75 8.45
CA VAL A 16 7.31 10.99 9.24
C VAL A 16 7.31 10.72 10.74
N GLU A 17 7.74 11.70 11.51
CA GLU A 17 7.69 11.63 12.97
C GLU A 17 6.25 11.78 13.48
N PRO A 18 5.84 11.01 14.50
CA PRO A 18 4.49 11.04 15.03
C PRO A 18 4.02 12.40 15.53
N GLY A 19 4.91 13.22 16.07
CA GLY A 19 4.59 14.55 16.61
C GLY A 19 4.25 14.54 18.10
N LEU A 20 4.10 15.76 18.67
CA LEU A 20 3.94 15.95 20.10
C LEU A 20 2.56 15.51 20.62
N ASP A 21 1.53 15.58 19.82
CA ASP A 21 0.17 15.16 20.16
C ASP A 21 0.12 13.65 20.45
N ILE A 22 0.77 12.85 19.62
CA ILE A 22 0.90 11.41 19.82
C ILE A 22 1.82 11.09 20.99
N ALA A 23 2.96 11.78 21.10
CA ALA A 23 3.88 11.62 22.22
C ALA A 23 3.19 11.89 23.57
N ASN A 24 2.40 12.96 23.66
CA ASN A 24 1.64 13.31 24.85
C ASN A 24 0.58 12.24 25.17
N PHE A 25 -0.17 11.78 24.15
CA PHE A 25 -1.15 10.71 24.35
C PHE A 25 -0.48 9.44 24.86
N LEU A 26 0.62 9.00 24.26
CA LEU A 26 1.34 7.81 24.70
C LEU A 26 1.85 7.95 26.15
N SER A 27 2.30 9.14 26.52
CA SER A 27 2.72 9.45 27.89
C SER A 27 1.56 9.34 28.89
N THR A 28 0.36 9.81 28.56
CA THR A 28 -0.83 9.68 29.43
C THR A 28 -1.25 8.22 29.62
N GLU A 29 -1.00 7.38 28.64
CA GLU A 29 -1.27 5.94 28.70
C GLU A 29 -0.11 5.12 29.30
N ASN A 30 0.95 5.79 29.79
CA ASN A 30 2.18 5.16 30.30
C ASN A 30 2.87 4.24 29.26
N ILE A 31 2.80 4.60 27.98
CA ILE A 31 3.48 3.88 26.90
C ILE A 31 4.80 4.61 26.61
N PRO A 32 5.94 3.92 26.76
CA PRO A 32 7.24 4.51 26.46
C PRO A 32 7.33 4.89 24.99
N TYR A 33 7.75 6.14 24.72
CA TYR A 33 8.00 6.61 23.37
C TYR A 33 9.36 7.32 23.30
N SER A 34 10.24 6.82 22.46
CA SER A 34 11.63 7.28 22.33
C SER A 34 11.84 8.41 21.32
N GLY A 35 10.76 8.97 20.75
CA GLY A 35 10.86 9.97 19.68
C GLY A 35 11.20 9.37 18.31
N SER A 36 11.07 8.07 18.13
CA SER A 36 11.36 7.41 16.84
C SER A 36 10.19 7.58 15.85
N LYS A 37 10.51 7.47 14.55
CA LYS A 37 9.50 7.44 13.49
C LYS A 37 8.55 6.23 13.58
N LEU A 38 8.96 5.18 14.27
CA LEU A 38 8.15 4.00 14.55
C LEU A 38 7.50 4.12 15.94
N ILE A 39 6.18 4.09 15.98
CA ILE A 39 5.42 4.00 17.22
C ILE A 39 5.32 2.53 17.62
N ASP A 40 6.03 2.11 18.66
CA ASP A 40 5.91 0.77 19.21
C ASP A 40 4.91 0.76 20.37
N LEU A 41 3.73 0.25 20.09
CA LEU A 41 2.67 0.13 21.11
C LEU A 41 2.87 -1.05 22.06
N THR A 42 3.79 -1.97 21.73
CA THR A 42 4.11 -3.15 22.56
C THR A 42 2.84 -3.90 23.01
N ILE A 43 2.72 -4.21 24.31
CA ILE A 43 1.55 -4.87 24.90
C ILE A 43 0.29 -3.96 24.81
N ALA A 44 0.46 -2.65 24.86
CA ALA A 44 -0.66 -1.70 24.73
C ALA A 44 -1.34 -1.77 23.36
N GLY A 45 -0.66 -2.26 22.32
CA GLY A 45 -1.24 -2.56 21.01
C GLY A 45 -2.31 -3.65 21.04
N THR A 46 -2.49 -4.36 22.17
CA THR A 46 -3.61 -5.29 22.37
C THR A 46 -4.88 -4.61 22.85
N LYS A 47 -4.82 -3.31 23.19
CA LYS A 47 -5.96 -2.51 23.64
C LYS A 47 -6.57 -1.75 22.45
N PRO A 48 -7.79 -2.11 22.00
CA PRO A 48 -8.40 -1.53 20.82
C PRO A 48 -8.57 0.00 20.87
N GLU A 49 -8.82 0.54 22.05
CA GLU A 49 -9.00 1.99 22.29
C GLU A 49 -7.70 2.77 22.04
N ILE A 50 -6.56 2.24 22.48
CA ILE A 50 -5.24 2.86 22.28
C ILE A 50 -4.88 2.83 20.78
N VAL A 51 -5.01 1.68 20.14
CA VAL A 51 -4.76 1.53 18.69
C VAL A 51 -5.63 2.50 17.91
N SER A 52 -6.94 2.53 18.19
CA SER A 52 -7.89 3.41 17.51
C SER A 52 -7.55 4.89 17.71
N LYS A 53 -7.12 5.30 18.92
CA LYS A 53 -6.74 6.69 19.19
C LYS A 53 -5.46 7.12 18.49
N VAL A 54 -4.46 6.25 18.44
CA VAL A 54 -3.23 6.53 17.68
C VAL A 54 -3.54 6.69 16.18
N ILE A 55 -4.35 5.79 15.61
CA ILE A 55 -4.77 5.92 14.21
C ILE A 55 -5.54 7.22 13.98
N GLU A 56 -6.47 7.59 14.88
CA GLU A 56 -7.21 8.85 14.79
C GLU A 56 -6.27 10.06 14.71
N LEU A 57 -5.26 10.10 15.58
CA LEU A 57 -4.29 11.20 15.59
C LEU A 57 -3.48 11.24 14.29
N LEU A 58 -3.02 10.09 13.80
CA LEU A 58 -2.30 9.99 12.53
C LEU A 58 -3.16 10.41 11.33
N MET A 59 -4.44 10.04 11.30
CA MET A 59 -5.37 10.42 10.24
C MET A 59 -5.61 11.94 10.16
N LYS A 60 -5.43 12.66 11.26
CA LYS A 60 -5.61 14.12 11.33
C LYS A 60 -4.38 14.93 10.93
N LYS A 61 -3.21 14.32 10.87
CA LYS A 61 -1.96 15.02 10.54
C LYS A 61 -1.93 15.45 9.07
N SER A 62 -1.55 16.70 8.80
CA SER A 62 -1.47 17.23 7.43
C SER A 62 -0.27 16.73 6.64
N ASP A 63 0.78 16.30 7.33
CA ASP A 63 2.05 15.80 6.78
C ASP A 63 2.08 14.27 6.61
N VAL A 64 0.94 13.60 6.72
CA VAL A 64 0.78 12.15 6.54
C VAL A 64 -0.15 11.89 5.36
N ASP A 65 0.32 11.16 4.36
CA ASP A 65 -0.47 10.76 3.19
C ASP A 65 -1.10 9.38 3.34
N LEU A 66 -0.50 8.50 4.14
CA LEU A 66 -0.94 7.13 4.38
C LEU A 66 -0.57 6.68 5.80
N VAL A 67 -1.45 5.94 6.44
CA VAL A 67 -1.17 5.31 7.74
C VAL A 67 -0.82 3.83 7.52
N LEU A 68 0.34 3.41 8.04
CA LEU A 68 0.81 2.03 7.93
C LEU A 68 0.89 1.38 9.31
N MET A 69 0.13 0.31 9.49
CA MET A 69 0.14 -0.48 10.72
C MET A 69 0.94 -1.77 10.55
N VAL A 70 1.79 -2.06 11.53
CA VAL A 70 2.49 -3.35 11.63
C VAL A 70 1.85 -4.16 12.73
N VAL A 71 1.27 -5.30 12.38
CA VAL A 71 0.60 -6.20 13.33
C VAL A 71 1.45 -7.44 13.55
N GLY A 72 1.74 -7.70 14.80
CA GLY A 72 2.62 -8.78 15.23
C GLY A 72 1.92 -10.14 15.44
N SER A 73 2.57 -11.00 16.21
CA SER A 73 2.14 -12.39 16.47
C SER A 73 0.75 -12.55 17.08
N SER A 74 0.21 -11.52 17.72
CA SER A 74 -1.16 -11.52 18.27
C SER A 74 -2.22 -11.81 17.19
N ALA A 75 -1.98 -11.37 15.95
CA ALA A 75 -2.87 -11.61 14.82
C ALA A 75 -3.07 -13.09 14.50
N LYS A 76 -2.07 -13.93 14.77
CA LYS A 76 -2.15 -15.39 14.54
C LYS A 76 -3.09 -16.08 15.53
N PHE A 77 -3.09 -15.63 16.78
CA PHE A 77 -3.84 -16.28 17.85
C PHE A 77 -5.20 -15.63 18.11
N ARG A 78 -5.31 -14.33 17.85
CA ARG A 78 -6.53 -13.53 18.07
C ARG A 78 -6.75 -12.57 16.92
N PRO A 79 -7.08 -13.07 15.71
CA PRO A 79 -7.18 -12.24 14.50
C PRO A 79 -8.20 -11.12 14.66
N ASP A 80 -9.38 -11.41 15.24
CA ASP A 80 -10.43 -10.40 15.41
C ASP A 80 -9.97 -9.25 16.34
N GLN A 81 -9.32 -9.56 17.44
CA GLN A 81 -8.82 -8.52 18.35
C GLN A 81 -7.73 -7.67 17.74
N ALA A 82 -6.89 -8.27 16.90
CA ALA A 82 -5.80 -7.58 16.26
C ALA A 82 -6.26 -6.64 15.12
N VAL A 83 -7.31 -7.00 14.37
CA VAL A 83 -7.72 -6.25 13.17
C VAL A 83 -8.99 -5.44 13.33
N ASN A 84 -9.91 -5.76 14.25
CA ASN A 84 -11.15 -4.99 14.45
C ASN A 84 -10.91 -3.49 14.73
N PRO A 85 -9.88 -3.08 15.51
CA PRO A 85 -9.57 -1.66 15.68
C PRO A 85 -9.21 -0.97 14.37
N LEU A 86 -8.59 -1.70 13.42
CA LEU A 86 -8.17 -1.19 12.11
C LEU A 86 -9.36 -1.06 11.15
N ILE A 87 -10.27 -2.04 11.20
CA ILE A 87 -11.46 -2.07 10.33
C ILE A 87 -12.35 -0.83 10.52
N LYS A 88 -12.39 -0.27 11.72
CA LYS A 88 -13.12 0.98 12.00
C LYS A 88 -12.61 2.16 11.16
N TRP A 89 -11.38 2.10 10.70
CA TRP A 89 -10.70 3.17 9.96
C TRP A 89 -10.59 2.91 8.46
N LYS A 90 -11.25 1.86 7.94
CA LYS A 90 -11.21 1.50 6.51
C LYS A 90 -11.63 2.65 5.58
N ASP A 91 -12.58 3.48 6.03
CA ASP A 91 -13.09 4.64 5.30
C ASP A 91 -12.60 5.96 5.97
N GLY A 92 -11.42 5.93 6.57
CA GLY A 92 -10.80 7.08 7.23
C GLY A 92 -10.39 8.17 6.24
N ALA A 93 -9.96 9.33 6.79
CA ALA A 93 -9.55 10.48 5.98
C ALA A 93 -8.33 10.19 5.10
N LYS A 94 -7.56 9.16 5.43
CA LYS A 94 -6.36 8.74 4.71
C LYS A 94 -6.37 7.24 4.47
N PRO A 95 -5.68 6.74 3.43
CA PRO A 95 -5.49 5.31 3.21
C PRO A 95 -4.85 4.63 4.41
N LEU A 96 -5.33 3.43 4.74
CA LEU A 96 -4.77 2.57 5.76
C LEU A 96 -4.22 1.31 5.11
N ALA A 97 -2.95 1.01 5.35
CA ALA A 97 -2.30 -0.23 4.96
C ALA A 97 -1.84 -1.03 6.18
N VAL A 98 -1.78 -2.35 6.05
CA VAL A 98 -1.40 -3.24 7.15
C VAL A 98 -0.34 -4.23 6.69
N TYR A 99 0.76 -4.31 7.42
CA TYR A 99 1.75 -5.36 7.28
C TYR A 99 1.63 -6.33 8.46
N ILE A 100 1.51 -7.63 8.19
CA ILE A 100 1.36 -8.67 9.23
C ILE A 100 2.60 -9.56 9.26
N ALA A 101 3.23 -9.67 10.43
CA ALA A 101 4.37 -10.54 10.67
C ALA A 101 4.32 -11.14 12.09
N PRO A 102 4.40 -12.46 12.28
CA PRO A 102 4.44 -13.51 11.25
C PRO A 102 3.12 -13.70 10.51
N ASP A 103 3.10 -14.59 9.51
CA ASP A 103 1.90 -14.89 8.71
C ASP A 103 0.69 -15.26 9.58
N ALA A 104 -0.44 -14.60 9.34
CA ALA A 104 -1.70 -14.81 10.03
C ALA A 104 -2.87 -14.80 9.01
N PRO A 105 -3.15 -15.94 8.37
CA PRO A 105 -4.10 -16.04 7.25
C PRO A 105 -5.50 -15.52 7.58
N ASP A 106 -6.00 -15.79 8.79
CA ASP A 106 -7.34 -15.35 9.19
C ASP A 106 -7.42 -13.83 9.35
N ALA A 107 -6.38 -13.19 9.91
CA ALA A 107 -6.29 -11.75 10.01
C ALA A 107 -6.21 -11.10 8.62
N LEU A 108 -5.40 -11.66 7.70
CA LEU A 108 -5.32 -11.20 6.31
C LEU A 108 -6.67 -11.30 5.60
N LYS A 109 -7.39 -12.43 5.80
CA LYS A 109 -8.72 -12.63 5.23
C LYS A 109 -9.74 -11.61 5.75
N LEU A 110 -9.70 -11.27 7.05
CA LEU A 110 -10.56 -10.26 7.64
C LEU A 110 -10.27 -8.86 7.08
N LEU A 111 -9.01 -8.47 6.96
CA LEU A 111 -8.61 -7.19 6.37
C LEU A 111 -9.04 -7.09 4.91
N SER A 112 -8.75 -8.12 4.10
CA SER A 112 -9.11 -8.18 2.69
C SER A 112 -10.63 -8.09 2.47
N LYS A 113 -11.44 -8.79 3.29
CA LYS A 113 -12.92 -8.69 3.25
C LYS A 113 -13.45 -7.30 3.55
N ASN A 114 -12.67 -6.48 4.26
CA ASN A 114 -13.00 -5.11 4.60
C ASN A 114 -12.32 -4.08 3.69
N ASN A 115 -11.73 -4.51 2.56
CA ASN A 115 -11.05 -3.66 1.59
C ASN A 115 -9.86 -2.88 2.18
N ILE A 116 -9.18 -3.44 3.19
CA ILE A 116 -7.95 -2.86 3.73
C ILE A 116 -6.76 -3.55 3.07
N ALA A 117 -5.86 -2.76 2.48
CA ALA A 117 -4.62 -3.25 1.89
C ALA A 117 -3.79 -3.97 2.95
N CYS A 118 -3.41 -5.23 2.70
CA CYS A 118 -2.65 -6.01 3.67
C CYS A 118 -1.56 -6.84 2.99
N PHE A 119 -0.41 -6.92 3.65
CA PHE A 119 0.81 -7.46 3.08
C PHE A 119 1.46 -8.47 4.05
N ARG A 120 2.22 -9.43 3.47
CA ARG A 120 2.90 -10.50 4.21
C ARG A 120 4.41 -10.30 4.31
N THR A 121 4.99 -9.50 3.42
CA THR A 121 6.42 -9.20 3.40
C THR A 121 6.66 -7.69 3.38
N PRO A 122 7.77 -7.19 3.95
CA PRO A 122 8.09 -5.78 3.93
C PRO A 122 8.28 -5.25 2.50
N GLU A 123 8.85 -6.07 1.61
CA GLU A 123 9.10 -5.72 0.21
C GLU A 123 7.79 -5.51 -0.54
N SER A 124 6.85 -6.47 -0.47
CA SER A 124 5.54 -6.35 -1.13
C SER A 124 4.72 -5.19 -0.57
N CYS A 125 4.88 -4.88 0.73
CA CYS A 125 4.24 -3.74 1.35
C CYS A 125 4.79 -2.42 0.80
N ALA A 126 6.12 -2.29 0.75
CA ALA A 126 6.77 -1.09 0.24
C ALA A 126 6.48 -0.86 -1.25
N ASP A 127 6.52 -1.93 -2.07
CA ASP A 127 6.20 -1.86 -3.49
C ASP A 127 4.74 -1.46 -3.73
N GLY A 128 3.79 -2.07 -3.00
CA GLY A 128 2.37 -1.72 -3.09
C GLY A 128 2.08 -0.27 -2.68
N ILE A 129 2.71 0.23 -1.61
CA ILE A 129 2.58 1.63 -1.19
C ILE A 129 3.20 2.57 -2.23
N ASN A 130 4.39 2.24 -2.76
CA ASN A 130 5.02 3.01 -3.82
C ASN A 130 4.13 3.10 -5.06
N ALA A 131 3.57 1.99 -5.51
CA ALA A 131 2.65 1.97 -6.64
C ALA A 131 1.42 2.86 -6.38
N PHE A 132 0.84 2.80 -5.18
CA PHE A 132 -0.31 3.63 -4.80
C PHE A 132 0.03 5.13 -4.80
N LEU A 133 1.13 5.54 -4.16
CA LEU A 133 1.54 6.95 -4.10
C LEU A 133 1.88 7.49 -5.49
N SER A 134 2.52 6.69 -6.34
CA SER A 134 2.87 7.05 -7.72
C SER A 134 1.64 7.26 -8.62
N LEU A 135 0.46 6.72 -8.27
CA LEU A 135 -0.78 6.98 -9.01
C LEU A 135 -1.26 8.43 -8.88
N SER A 136 -0.88 9.12 -7.82
CA SER A 136 -1.23 10.52 -7.56
C SER A 136 -0.34 11.50 -8.33
N GLU A 137 0.79 11.05 -8.85
CA GLU A 137 1.66 11.87 -9.70
C GLU A 137 1.11 11.92 -11.13
N PRO A 138 1.04 13.11 -11.74
CA PRO A 138 0.67 13.21 -13.14
C PRO A 138 1.71 12.44 -13.97
N ARG A 139 1.36 11.25 -14.42
CA ARG A 139 2.19 10.56 -15.41
C ARG A 139 2.28 11.47 -16.62
N ALA A 140 3.50 11.83 -17.02
CA ALA A 140 3.72 12.38 -18.32
C ALA A 140 3.05 11.43 -19.32
N ILE A 141 1.92 11.85 -19.89
CA ILE A 141 1.31 11.12 -20.99
C ILE A 141 2.41 11.16 -22.05
N PHE A 142 3.09 10.03 -22.24
CA PHE A 142 3.92 9.86 -23.41
C PHE A 142 2.95 10.04 -24.58
N GLN A 143 2.91 11.25 -25.11
CA GLN A 143 2.36 11.47 -26.44
C GLN A 143 3.33 10.76 -27.37
N ASN A 144 3.18 9.43 -27.46
CA ASN A 144 3.69 8.73 -28.60
C ASN A 144 3.05 9.44 -29.79
N LYS A 145 3.87 10.22 -30.51
CA LYS A 145 3.51 10.63 -31.84
C LYS A 145 3.20 9.32 -32.56
N VAL A 146 1.92 9.03 -32.70
CA VAL A 146 1.44 7.92 -33.51
C VAL A 146 1.87 8.27 -34.93
N SER A 147 3.11 7.88 -35.22
CA SER A 147 3.71 8.07 -36.53
C SER A 147 3.24 6.94 -37.42
N LYS A 148 2.85 7.24 -38.62
CA LYS A 148 2.73 6.41 -39.86
C LYS A 148 2.29 4.94 -39.76
N SER A 149 2.31 4.32 -38.56
CA SER A 149 1.99 2.93 -38.30
C SER A 149 0.49 2.59 -38.35
N HIS A 150 -0.40 3.59 -38.33
CA HIS A 150 -1.85 3.34 -38.33
C HIS A 150 -2.31 2.61 -39.59
N PHE A 151 -1.78 3.00 -40.72
CA PHE A 151 -2.17 2.41 -42.02
C PHE A 151 -1.68 0.94 -42.13
N GLU A 152 -0.43 0.67 -41.68
CA GLU A 152 0.15 -0.68 -41.69
C GLU A 152 -0.55 -1.60 -40.73
N ILE A 153 -0.97 -1.09 -39.56
CA ILE A 153 -1.73 -1.87 -38.55
C ILE A 153 -3.13 -2.21 -39.08
N GLU A 154 -3.82 -1.26 -39.69
CA GLU A 154 -5.13 -1.52 -40.30
C GLU A 154 -5.03 -2.54 -41.45
N GLU A 155 -3.96 -2.51 -42.20
CA GLU A 155 -3.72 -3.47 -43.29
C GLU A 155 -3.55 -4.89 -42.71
N ILE A 156 -2.76 -5.07 -41.64
CA ILE A 156 -2.60 -6.38 -40.97
C ILE A 156 -3.92 -6.88 -40.39
N ILE A 157 -4.69 -6.01 -39.74
CA ILE A 157 -6.00 -6.39 -39.16
C ILE A 157 -7.00 -6.78 -40.24
N ASN A 158 -7.02 -6.06 -41.37
CA ASN A 158 -7.94 -6.34 -42.47
C ASN A 158 -7.59 -7.61 -43.25
N PHE A 159 -6.31 -8.01 -43.29
CA PHE A 159 -5.88 -9.27 -43.89
C PHE A 159 -6.13 -10.50 -43.02
N SER A 160 -6.45 -10.32 -41.74
CA SER A 160 -6.77 -11.45 -40.85
C SER A 160 -8.15 -12.04 -41.20
N GLU A 161 -8.16 -13.20 -41.83
CA GLU A 161 -9.38 -13.91 -42.28
C GLU A 161 -10.36 -14.24 -41.14
N ASN A 162 -9.91 -14.31 -39.90
CA ASN A 162 -10.69 -14.81 -38.76
C ASN A 162 -10.95 -13.79 -37.66
N LYS A 163 -10.71 -12.51 -37.82
CA LYS A 163 -10.77 -11.47 -36.75
C LYS A 163 -9.88 -11.79 -35.52
N ASN A 164 -9.17 -12.90 -35.51
CA ASN A 164 -8.17 -13.26 -34.52
C ASN A 164 -6.79 -13.21 -35.16
N LEU A 165 -5.91 -12.39 -34.61
CA LEU A 165 -4.53 -12.30 -35.11
C LEU A 165 -3.74 -13.55 -34.68
N THR A 166 -2.89 -14.03 -35.56
CA THR A 166 -1.89 -15.03 -35.19
C THR A 166 -0.84 -14.42 -34.27
N GLU A 167 -0.06 -15.23 -33.58
CA GLU A 167 1.03 -14.76 -32.73
C GLU A 167 2.03 -13.88 -33.52
N LYS A 168 2.36 -14.29 -34.75
CA LYS A 168 3.27 -13.55 -35.61
C LYS A 168 2.69 -12.16 -35.97
N GLU A 169 1.45 -12.10 -36.39
CA GLU A 169 0.77 -10.82 -36.73
C GLU A 169 0.68 -9.91 -35.52
N SER A 170 0.39 -10.46 -34.33
CA SER A 170 0.39 -9.71 -33.07
C SER A 170 1.77 -9.14 -32.74
N LEU A 171 2.84 -9.93 -32.93
CA LEU A 171 4.22 -9.48 -32.71
C LEU A 171 4.63 -8.40 -33.71
N ASP A 172 4.20 -8.50 -34.97
CA ASP A 172 4.48 -7.49 -35.97
C ASP A 172 3.77 -6.16 -35.66
N ILE A 173 2.53 -6.20 -35.16
CA ILE A 173 1.82 -5.02 -34.66
C ILE A 173 2.55 -4.41 -33.46
N PHE A 174 2.99 -5.23 -32.48
CA PHE A 174 3.73 -4.72 -31.32
C PHE A 174 5.03 -4.03 -31.74
N LYS A 175 5.77 -4.58 -32.71
CA LYS A 175 6.96 -3.91 -33.26
C LYS A 175 6.64 -2.58 -33.92
N LEU A 176 5.56 -2.48 -34.68
CA LEU A 176 5.09 -1.22 -35.28
C LEU A 176 4.71 -0.18 -34.21
N LEU A 177 4.21 -0.64 -33.08
CA LEU A 177 3.90 0.20 -31.91
C LEU A 177 5.15 0.53 -31.06
N GLY A 178 6.33 0.01 -31.42
CA GLY A 178 7.57 0.22 -30.66
C GLY A 178 7.66 -0.61 -29.37
N ILE A 179 6.86 -1.67 -29.27
CA ILE A 179 6.89 -2.62 -28.14
C ILE A 179 7.78 -3.80 -28.54
N ASN A 180 8.89 -3.99 -27.84
CA ASN A 180 9.85 -5.07 -28.06
C ASN A 180 9.66 -6.22 -27.08
#